data_8c5e277a31c22caae3c18156d44892f8
#
_entry.id   8c5e277a31c22caae3c18156d44892f8
#
_cell.length_a   1.000
_cell.length_b   1.000
_cell.length_c   1.000
_cell.angle_alpha   90.00
_cell.angle_beta   90.00
_cell.angle_gamma   90.00
#
_symmetry.space_group_name_H-M   'P 1'
#
loop_
_entity.id
_entity.type
_entity.pdbx_description
1 polymer ?
#
loop_
_entity_poly.entity_id
_entity_poly.type
_entity_poly.pdbx_seq_one_letter_code
_entity_poly.pdbx_strand_id
1 'polypeptide(L)'
;MRRLTAVAVLTLLSAACSHMEMIEEEFSPPPAPENGMQIQLKEVQGLQPGTSYEYCTWTDQITTTELSVKAMEGFQTKIGHPVTMFYTTKMQPPGTTRECTEMDMASFRFAGGSAGEGAESVVPGNLVYKIPKGVQLVVNHHYLNATQNVLTGKSALNIRFADPGTPQVTAGHLAYVNTELRIPVGKASMDILCTMKRDEKVWRMLPHMHRWGQTTRIDVVLGGQSQRLFDLPWQDDFTFHPPEKTWPIEQPLLMKAGDQVKVHCEWDNTTDKPMTFGMEMCVAFGNTINAEERENIACDNGEWVEF
;
A
#
# COMPACT_ATOMS: atom_id res chain seq x y z
N MET A 1 -32.67 15.50 79.33
CA MET A 1 -33.10 14.70 78.16
C MET A 1 -32.76 15.53 76.91
N ARG A 2 -31.66 15.25 76.27
CA ARG A 2 -31.28 15.87 74.96
C ARG A 2 -31.51 14.88 73.89
N ARG A 3 -32.40 15.20 72.91
CA ARG A 3 -32.66 14.40 71.70
C ARG A 3 -31.59 14.73 70.67
N LEU A 4 -30.86 13.74 70.25
CA LEU A 4 -29.99 13.80 69.06
C LEU A 4 -30.83 13.46 67.81
N THR A 5 -30.85 14.41 66.86
CA THR A 5 -31.43 14.21 65.55
C THR A 5 -30.30 13.76 64.57
N ALA A 6 -30.38 12.56 64.06
CA ALA A 6 -29.46 12.07 63.05
C ALA A 6 -29.92 12.58 61.68
N VAL A 7 -29.04 13.32 61.02
CA VAL A 7 -29.23 13.72 59.61
C VAL A 7 -28.56 12.66 58.72
N ALA A 8 -29.36 11.96 57.93
CA ALA A 8 -28.86 11.04 56.91
C ALA A 8 -28.49 11.85 55.67
N VAL A 9 -27.23 11.86 55.30
CA VAL A 9 -26.75 12.41 54.02
C VAL A 9 -26.84 11.33 52.97
N LEU A 10 -27.76 11.51 52.02
CA LEU A 10 -27.93 10.66 50.86
C LEU A 10 -26.94 11.15 49.80
N THR A 11 -25.81 10.44 49.59
CA THR A 11 -24.89 10.67 48.49
C THR A 11 -25.45 10.05 47.22
N LEU A 12 -25.94 10.89 46.31
CA LEU A 12 -26.26 10.52 44.93
C LEU A 12 -24.95 10.27 44.15
N LEU A 13 -24.62 9.02 43.91
CA LEU A 13 -23.63 8.66 42.90
C LEU A 13 -24.26 8.89 41.52
N SER A 14 -23.94 10.00 40.88
CA SER A 14 -24.16 10.21 39.45
C SER A 14 -23.19 9.32 38.66
N ALA A 15 -23.69 8.24 38.07
CA ALA A 15 -22.95 7.50 37.08
C ALA A 15 -22.76 8.41 35.84
N ALA A 16 -21.58 8.98 35.72
CA ALA A 16 -21.16 9.65 34.50
C ALA A 16 -20.97 8.56 33.40
N CYS A 17 -21.99 8.34 32.58
CA CYS A 17 -21.77 7.73 31.29
C CYS A 17 -20.90 8.69 30.49
N SER A 18 -19.62 8.41 30.38
CA SER A 18 -18.76 9.07 29.40
C SER A 18 -19.25 8.71 28.00
N HIS A 19 -20.04 9.58 27.39
CA HIS A 19 -20.26 9.53 25.97
C HIS A 19 -18.90 9.79 25.33
N MET A 20 -18.32 8.76 24.70
CA MET A 20 -17.20 8.96 23.79
C MET A 20 -17.77 9.73 22.59
N GLU A 21 -17.51 11.03 22.54
CA GLU A 21 -17.82 11.85 21.36
C GLU A 21 -17.01 11.33 20.18
N MET A 22 -17.66 11.01 19.08
CA MET A 22 -16.98 10.77 17.80
C MET A 22 -16.47 12.11 17.28
N ILE A 23 -15.16 12.25 17.22
CA ILE A 23 -14.53 13.42 16.59
C ILE A 23 -14.64 13.20 15.09
N GLU A 24 -15.48 13.98 14.45
CA GLU A 24 -15.59 13.98 12.98
C GLU A 24 -14.55 14.94 12.41
N GLU A 25 -13.61 14.40 11.64
CA GLU A 25 -12.61 15.19 10.92
C GLU A 25 -13.21 15.70 9.61
N GLU A 26 -13.00 17.00 9.32
CA GLU A 26 -13.37 17.55 8.02
C GLU A 26 -12.54 16.88 6.92
N PHE A 27 -13.22 16.30 5.94
CA PHE A 27 -12.60 15.62 4.81
C PHE A 27 -13.11 16.24 3.50
N SER A 28 -12.26 17.02 2.86
CA SER A 28 -12.57 17.73 1.62
C SER A 28 -11.42 17.55 0.61
N PRO A 29 -11.35 16.42 -0.08
CA PRO A 29 -10.33 16.20 -1.10
C PRO A 29 -10.50 17.21 -2.24
N PRO A 30 -9.41 17.58 -2.94
CA PRO A 30 -9.49 18.38 -4.14
C PRO A 30 -10.43 17.76 -5.19
N PRO A 31 -10.97 18.54 -6.13
CA PRO A 31 -11.81 17.99 -7.19
C PRO A 31 -11.06 16.98 -8.08
N ALA A 32 -11.82 16.19 -8.83
CA ALA A 32 -11.26 15.30 -9.84
C ALA A 32 -10.34 16.04 -10.81
N PRO A 33 -9.24 15.45 -11.26
CA PRO A 33 -8.37 16.05 -12.27
C PRO A 33 -9.12 16.22 -13.59
N GLU A 34 -8.82 17.30 -14.35
CA GLU A 34 -9.50 17.61 -15.61
C GLU A 34 -9.45 16.44 -16.62
N ASN A 35 -8.28 15.81 -16.75
CA ASN A 35 -8.13 14.58 -17.56
C ASN A 35 -7.97 13.37 -16.63
N GLY A 36 -9.07 12.94 -16.02
CA GLY A 36 -9.03 11.85 -15.07
C GLY A 36 -10.36 11.56 -14.40
N MET A 37 -10.30 10.92 -13.25
CA MET A 37 -11.45 10.65 -12.39
C MET A 37 -11.07 10.77 -10.92
N GLN A 38 -12.07 10.97 -10.08
CA GLN A 38 -11.97 10.80 -8.64
C GLN A 38 -12.86 9.63 -8.20
N ILE A 39 -12.31 8.77 -7.37
CA ILE A 39 -13.06 7.73 -6.67
C ILE A 39 -13.18 8.18 -5.22
N GLN A 40 -14.39 8.52 -4.79
CA GLN A 40 -14.70 8.74 -3.37
C GLN A 40 -15.23 7.44 -2.78
N LEU A 41 -14.65 7.04 -1.65
CA LEU A 41 -15.03 5.81 -0.99
C LEU A 41 -16.11 6.07 0.06
N LYS A 42 -16.93 5.04 0.31
CA LYS A 42 -17.82 5.06 1.46
C LYS A 42 -16.98 5.12 2.74
N GLU A 43 -17.39 5.98 3.66
CA GLU A 43 -16.74 6.08 4.97
C GLU A 43 -16.81 4.78 5.77
N VAL A 44 -15.78 4.51 6.54
CA VAL A 44 -15.71 3.39 7.48
C VAL A 44 -15.84 3.95 8.89
N GLN A 45 -16.96 3.66 9.52
CA GLN A 45 -17.27 4.14 10.87
C GLN A 45 -16.83 3.13 11.93
N GLY A 46 -16.65 3.62 13.16
CA GLY A 46 -16.43 2.77 14.32
C GLY A 46 -15.04 2.17 14.44
N LEU A 47 -14.02 2.80 13.84
CA LEU A 47 -12.63 2.39 13.95
C LEU A 47 -12.15 2.55 15.40
N GLN A 48 -11.93 1.43 16.08
CA GLN A 48 -11.60 1.38 17.49
C GLN A 48 -10.19 1.86 17.79
N PRO A 49 -9.92 2.42 18.98
CA PRO A 49 -8.58 2.76 19.41
C PRO A 49 -7.61 1.59 19.37
N GLY A 50 -6.36 1.85 18.95
CA GLY A 50 -5.27 0.87 18.94
C GLY A 50 -5.42 -0.23 17.88
N THR A 51 -6.30 -0.06 16.89
CA THR A 51 -6.56 -1.06 15.84
C THR A 51 -6.16 -0.57 14.47
N SER A 52 -5.78 -1.53 13.63
CA SER A 52 -5.46 -1.36 12.22
C SER A 52 -6.51 -2.11 11.39
N TYR A 53 -6.98 -1.48 10.33
CA TYR A 53 -8.01 -2.03 9.45
C TYR A 53 -7.62 -1.86 8.00
N GLU A 54 -7.79 -2.90 7.21
CA GLU A 54 -7.56 -2.91 5.78
C GLU A 54 -8.85 -3.27 5.05
N TYR A 55 -9.43 -2.29 4.36
CA TYR A 55 -10.68 -2.44 3.63
C TYR A 55 -10.45 -2.50 2.13
N CYS A 56 -11.26 -3.32 1.46
CA CYS A 56 -11.39 -3.33 0.01
C CYS A 56 -12.77 -2.80 -0.38
N THR A 57 -12.80 -1.84 -1.28
CA THR A 57 -14.01 -1.32 -1.89
C THR A 57 -14.04 -1.65 -3.38
N TRP A 58 -14.97 -2.50 -3.81
CA TRP A 58 -15.28 -2.71 -5.22
C TRP A 58 -16.11 -1.52 -5.69
N THR A 59 -15.49 -0.69 -6.51
CA THR A 59 -16.09 0.57 -6.95
C THR A 59 -17.20 0.34 -7.98
N ASP A 60 -17.94 1.39 -8.33
CA ASP A 60 -18.86 1.40 -9.45
C ASP A 60 -18.16 1.56 -10.82
N GLN A 61 -16.83 1.74 -10.81
CA GLN A 61 -16.04 1.95 -12.00
C GLN A 61 -15.68 0.63 -12.67
N ILE A 62 -16.37 0.31 -13.75
CA ILE A 62 -16.04 -0.79 -14.66
C ILE A 62 -15.48 -0.17 -15.93
N THR A 63 -14.28 -0.55 -16.30
CA THR A 63 -13.60 0.03 -17.46
C THR A 63 -14.32 -0.32 -18.77
N THR A 64 -14.76 0.67 -19.52
CA THR A 64 -15.38 0.50 -20.85
C THR A 64 -14.36 0.55 -22.00
N THR A 65 -13.19 1.10 -21.72
CA THR A 65 -12.02 1.18 -22.59
C THR A 65 -10.78 0.89 -21.77
N GLU A 66 -9.64 0.67 -22.40
CA GLU A 66 -8.35 0.65 -21.71
C GLU A 66 -8.07 2.05 -21.14
N LEU A 67 -7.57 2.11 -19.90
CA LEU A 67 -7.14 3.35 -19.24
C LEU A 67 -5.62 3.45 -19.27
N SER A 68 -5.12 4.66 -19.54
CA SER A 68 -3.69 4.99 -19.49
C SER A 68 -3.43 5.90 -18.28
N VAL A 69 -3.06 5.31 -17.17
CA VAL A 69 -2.88 6.03 -15.91
C VAL A 69 -1.51 6.70 -15.87
N LYS A 70 -1.52 8.00 -15.62
CA LYS A 70 -0.33 8.85 -15.54
C LYS A 70 0.08 9.18 -14.11
N ALA A 71 -0.89 9.36 -13.24
CA ALA A 71 -0.65 9.63 -11.83
C ALA A 71 -1.84 9.22 -10.97
N MET A 72 -1.55 8.96 -9.70
CA MET A 72 -2.53 8.73 -8.65
C MET A 72 -2.18 9.56 -7.43
N GLU A 73 -3.20 10.15 -6.80
CA GLU A 73 -3.06 10.95 -5.60
C GLU A 73 -4.14 10.55 -4.60
N GLY A 74 -3.72 10.06 -3.43
CA GLY A 74 -4.61 9.58 -2.39
C GLY A 74 -4.89 10.65 -1.34
N PHE A 75 -6.13 10.71 -0.90
CA PHE A 75 -6.58 11.57 0.19
C PHE A 75 -7.25 10.71 1.25
N GLN A 76 -6.87 10.91 2.49
CA GLN A 76 -7.45 10.19 3.63
C GLN A 76 -7.54 11.11 4.85
N THR A 77 -8.43 10.78 5.78
CA THR A 77 -8.36 11.35 7.13
C THR A 77 -7.03 10.97 7.81
N LYS A 78 -6.60 11.70 8.83
CA LYS A 78 -5.27 11.55 9.51
C LYS A 78 -4.89 10.14 9.95
N ILE A 79 -5.87 9.25 10.04
CA ILE A 79 -5.66 7.84 10.38
C ILE A 79 -5.51 6.95 9.15
N GLY A 80 -5.59 7.54 7.96
CA GLY A 80 -5.48 6.83 6.69
C GLY A 80 -4.04 6.48 6.33
N HIS A 81 -3.86 5.31 5.54
CA HIS A 81 -2.54 4.78 5.42
C HIS A 81 -2.40 3.43 4.70
N PRO A 82 -1.87 3.31 3.55
CA PRO A 82 -2.05 4.12 2.36
C PRO A 82 -3.42 3.91 1.69
N VAL A 83 -3.62 4.48 0.50
CA VAL A 83 -4.69 4.12 -0.42
C VAL A 83 -4.08 3.58 -1.72
N THR A 84 -4.45 2.35 -2.10
CA THR A 84 -3.93 1.68 -3.29
C THR A 84 -5.07 1.25 -4.20
N MET A 85 -4.82 1.25 -5.49
CA MET A 85 -5.78 0.82 -6.50
C MET A 85 -5.35 -0.49 -7.15
N PHE A 86 -6.33 -1.36 -7.29
CA PHE A 86 -6.26 -2.61 -8.00
C PHE A 86 -7.35 -2.67 -9.06
N TYR A 87 -7.29 -3.67 -9.92
CA TYR A 87 -8.40 -4.06 -10.76
C TYR A 87 -8.61 -5.57 -10.72
N THR A 88 -9.82 -6.01 -11.04
CA THR A 88 -10.17 -7.43 -11.01
C THR A 88 -11.21 -7.79 -12.05
N THR A 89 -11.16 -9.03 -12.53
CA THR A 89 -12.22 -9.66 -13.32
C THR A 89 -13.26 -10.36 -12.43
N LYS A 90 -12.94 -10.58 -11.13
CA LYS A 90 -13.88 -11.15 -10.14
C LYS A 90 -14.72 -10.02 -9.54
N MET A 91 -15.66 -9.52 -10.33
CA MET A 91 -16.50 -8.38 -9.96
C MET A 91 -17.40 -8.68 -8.77
N GLN A 92 -17.65 -7.65 -7.96
CA GLN A 92 -18.63 -7.64 -6.86
C GLN A 92 -19.67 -6.54 -7.11
N PRO A 93 -20.80 -6.57 -6.42
CA PRO A 93 -21.75 -5.46 -6.50
C PRO A 93 -21.08 -4.13 -6.23
N PRO A 94 -21.32 -3.10 -7.06
CA PRO A 94 -20.74 -1.77 -6.89
C PRO A 94 -20.94 -1.20 -5.49
N GLY A 95 -19.87 -0.63 -4.92
CA GLY A 95 -19.89 -0.07 -3.56
C GLY A 95 -19.76 -1.11 -2.44
N THR A 96 -19.56 -2.41 -2.76
CA THR A 96 -19.20 -3.41 -1.75
C THR A 96 -17.94 -2.98 -1.03
N THR A 97 -18.02 -2.78 0.28
CA THR A 97 -16.90 -2.38 1.15
C THR A 97 -16.85 -3.33 2.34
N ARG A 98 -15.72 -3.98 2.53
CA ARG A 98 -15.45 -4.89 3.67
C ARG A 98 -13.95 -5.06 3.86
N GLU A 99 -13.56 -5.64 4.98
CA GLU A 99 -12.17 -6.05 5.19
C GLU A 99 -11.70 -6.96 4.06
N CYS A 100 -10.47 -6.72 3.59
CA CYS A 100 -9.84 -7.52 2.55
C CYS A 100 -9.50 -8.91 3.09
N THR A 101 -9.61 -9.92 2.26
CA THR A 101 -9.15 -11.27 2.54
C THR A 101 -7.93 -11.60 1.68
N GLU A 102 -7.12 -12.57 2.10
CA GLU A 102 -6.01 -13.08 1.28
C GLU A 102 -6.47 -13.53 -0.12
N MET A 103 -7.66 -14.16 -0.21
CA MET A 103 -8.23 -14.57 -1.50
C MET A 103 -8.62 -13.39 -2.39
N ASP A 104 -9.04 -12.27 -1.80
CA ASP A 104 -9.30 -11.04 -2.55
C ASP A 104 -8.00 -10.52 -3.15
N MET A 105 -6.99 -10.33 -2.28
CA MET A 105 -5.68 -9.83 -2.70
C MET A 105 -5.03 -10.70 -3.79
N ALA A 106 -5.13 -12.03 -3.68
CA ALA A 106 -4.66 -12.96 -4.71
C ALA A 106 -5.41 -12.85 -6.05
N SER A 107 -6.61 -12.27 -6.05
CA SER A 107 -7.42 -12.08 -7.26
C SER A 107 -7.29 -10.71 -7.90
N PHE A 108 -6.62 -9.80 -7.24
CA PHE A 108 -6.44 -8.43 -7.71
C PHE A 108 -5.17 -8.31 -8.57
N ARG A 109 -5.16 -7.28 -9.40
CA ARG A 109 -3.96 -6.82 -10.12
C ARG A 109 -3.68 -5.39 -9.69
N PHE A 110 -2.47 -5.15 -9.24
CA PHE A 110 -2.04 -3.84 -8.75
C PHE A 110 -2.00 -2.83 -9.90
N ALA A 111 -2.58 -1.65 -9.69
CA ALA A 111 -2.64 -0.58 -10.68
C ALA A 111 -1.90 0.69 -10.24
N GLY A 112 -1.52 0.77 -8.98
CA GLY A 112 -0.82 1.90 -8.40
C GLY A 112 -1.40 2.32 -7.06
N GLY A 113 -0.94 3.42 -6.52
CA GLY A 113 -1.41 3.93 -5.24
C GLY A 113 -0.69 5.18 -4.79
N SER A 114 -1.08 5.65 -3.62
CA SER A 114 -0.47 6.78 -2.94
C SER A 114 -0.09 6.37 -1.52
N ALA A 115 1.14 6.68 -1.14
CA ALA A 115 1.70 6.25 0.14
C ALA A 115 1.19 7.08 1.35
N GLY A 116 0.66 8.25 1.13
CA GLY A 116 0.20 9.14 2.22
C GLY A 116 -0.72 10.25 1.71
N GLU A 117 -1.22 11.06 2.64
CA GLU A 117 -2.13 12.17 2.35
C GLU A 117 -1.50 13.17 1.36
N GLY A 118 -2.17 13.36 0.22
CA GLY A 118 -1.74 14.29 -0.82
C GLY A 118 -0.44 13.92 -1.55
N ALA A 119 0.10 12.72 -1.33
CA ALA A 119 1.25 12.24 -2.08
C ALA A 119 0.83 11.81 -3.49
N GLU A 120 1.30 12.51 -4.52
CA GLU A 120 1.07 12.10 -5.90
C GLU A 120 2.14 11.11 -6.36
N SER A 121 1.72 9.92 -6.79
CA SER A 121 2.58 8.95 -7.48
C SER A 121 2.50 9.18 -8.98
N VAL A 122 3.54 9.79 -9.55
CA VAL A 122 3.61 10.16 -10.97
C VAL A 122 4.54 9.24 -11.74
N VAL A 123 4.08 8.76 -12.88
CA VAL A 123 4.93 8.02 -13.82
C VAL A 123 5.67 9.02 -14.73
N PRO A 124 7.01 8.97 -14.83
CA PRO A 124 7.78 9.99 -15.54
C PRO A 124 7.60 9.96 -17.07
N GLY A 125 7.95 11.05 -17.73
CA GLY A 125 7.99 11.18 -19.19
C GLY A 125 6.68 10.78 -19.87
N ASN A 126 6.74 9.89 -20.85
CA ASN A 126 5.60 9.34 -21.57
C ASN A 126 5.18 7.94 -21.08
N LEU A 127 5.67 7.51 -19.93
CA LEU A 127 5.25 6.26 -19.32
C LEU A 127 3.82 6.36 -18.80
N VAL A 128 3.10 5.24 -18.87
CA VAL A 128 1.74 5.07 -18.33
C VAL A 128 1.58 3.65 -17.79
N TYR A 129 0.77 3.49 -16.75
CA TYR A 129 0.23 2.17 -16.40
C TYR A 129 -1.06 1.92 -17.17
N LYS A 130 -1.20 0.71 -17.71
CA LYS A 130 -2.37 0.30 -18.47
C LYS A 130 -3.31 -0.49 -17.59
N ILE A 131 -4.59 -0.11 -17.60
CA ILE A 131 -5.66 -0.90 -16.99
C ILE A 131 -6.55 -1.39 -18.13
N PRO A 132 -6.74 -2.71 -18.29
CA PRO A 132 -7.48 -3.24 -19.42
C PRO A 132 -8.97 -2.89 -19.37
N LYS A 133 -9.63 -2.99 -20.52
CA LYS A 133 -11.09 -2.91 -20.62
C LYS A 133 -11.77 -4.11 -19.96
N GLY A 134 -12.93 -3.88 -19.35
CA GLY A 134 -13.81 -4.93 -18.85
C GLY A 134 -13.46 -5.41 -17.44
N VAL A 135 -12.69 -4.64 -16.69
CA VAL A 135 -12.34 -4.92 -15.29
C VAL A 135 -13.00 -3.93 -14.35
N GLN A 136 -13.25 -4.35 -13.12
CA GLN A 136 -13.74 -3.48 -12.05
C GLN A 136 -12.57 -2.92 -11.25
N LEU A 137 -12.57 -1.61 -11.00
CA LEU A 137 -11.59 -1.00 -10.12
C LEU A 137 -11.92 -1.31 -8.67
N VAL A 138 -10.89 -1.67 -7.91
CA VAL A 138 -10.96 -1.93 -6.48
C VAL A 138 -9.99 -1.01 -5.78
N VAL A 139 -10.44 -0.35 -4.72
CA VAL A 139 -9.57 0.47 -3.89
C VAL A 139 -9.38 -0.23 -2.55
N ASN A 140 -8.13 -0.49 -2.22
CA ASN A 140 -7.71 -0.92 -0.91
C ASN A 140 -7.35 0.34 -0.10
N HIS A 141 -7.94 0.49 1.06
CA HIS A 141 -7.74 1.63 1.93
C HIS A 141 -7.53 1.17 3.37
N HIS A 142 -6.41 1.57 3.91
CA HIS A 142 -5.96 1.17 5.21
C HIS A 142 -6.13 2.30 6.22
N TYR A 143 -6.49 1.96 7.47
CA TYR A 143 -6.64 2.90 8.57
C TYR A 143 -5.93 2.36 9.81
N LEU A 144 -5.17 3.23 10.47
CA LEU A 144 -4.51 2.95 11.74
C LEU A 144 -4.98 3.94 12.79
N ASN A 145 -5.85 3.52 13.70
CA ASN A 145 -6.29 4.38 14.79
C ASN A 145 -5.37 4.26 16.00
N ALA A 146 -4.32 5.08 16.03
CA ALA A 146 -3.41 5.18 17.19
C ALA A 146 -3.92 6.11 18.30
N THR A 147 -5.15 6.64 18.21
CA THR A 147 -5.75 7.54 19.20
C THR A 147 -6.49 6.78 20.30
N GLN A 148 -7.08 7.52 21.24
CA GLN A 148 -7.94 6.96 22.29
C GLN A 148 -9.44 7.06 21.96
N ASN A 149 -9.80 7.60 20.79
CA ASN A 149 -11.18 7.83 20.38
C ASN A 149 -11.62 6.85 19.29
N VAL A 150 -12.91 6.58 19.20
CA VAL A 150 -13.50 5.90 18.05
C VAL A 150 -13.58 6.90 16.91
N LEU A 151 -13.05 6.54 15.74
CA LEU A 151 -12.94 7.45 14.59
C LEU A 151 -13.67 6.91 13.36
N THR A 152 -13.84 7.80 12.38
CA THR A 152 -14.35 7.48 11.05
C THR A 152 -13.24 7.68 10.03
N GLY A 153 -12.96 6.64 9.24
CA GLY A 153 -12.03 6.68 8.13
C GLY A 153 -12.73 7.15 6.86
N LYS A 154 -12.16 8.14 6.17
CA LYS A 154 -12.63 8.62 4.87
C LYS A 154 -11.47 8.59 3.90
N SER A 155 -11.71 8.20 2.65
CA SER A 155 -10.68 8.15 1.60
C SER A 155 -11.25 8.56 0.26
N ALA A 156 -10.39 9.17 -0.54
CA ALA A 156 -10.61 9.42 -1.96
C ALA A 156 -9.32 9.20 -2.75
N LEU A 157 -9.44 8.89 -4.02
CA LEU A 157 -8.32 8.67 -4.92
C LEU A 157 -8.55 9.46 -6.21
N ASN A 158 -7.67 10.38 -6.52
CA ASN A 158 -7.59 11.03 -7.83
C ASN A 158 -6.73 10.19 -8.76
N ILE A 159 -7.22 9.93 -9.95
CA ILE A 159 -6.53 9.18 -11.01
C ILE A 159 -6.44 10.12 -12.21
N ARG A 160 -5.22 10.46 -12.62
CA ARG A 160 -4.97 11.29 -13.80
C ARG A 160 -4.54 10.40 -14.96
N PHE A 161 -5.18 10.59 -16.10
CA PHE A 161 -4.86 9.88 -17.33
C PHE A 161 -3.80 10.63 -18.16
N ALA A 162 -3.17 9.90 -19.06
CA ALA A 162 -2.30 10.51 -20.06
C ALA A 162 -3.13 11.34 -21.05
N ASP A 163 -2.54 12.42 -21.55
CA ASP A 163 -3.22 13.30 -22.51
C ASP A 163 -3.54 12.54 -23.81
N PRO A 164 -4.76 12.71 -24.35
CA PRO A 164 -5.16 12.07 -25.59
C PRO A 164 -4.21 12.40 -26.76
N GLY A 165 -3.87 11.36 -27.54
CA GLY A 165 -3.01 11.52 -28.73
C GLY A 165 -1.52 11.67 -28.45
N THR A 166 -1.08 11.67 -27.19
CA THR A 166 0.35 11.64 -26.88
C THR A 166 0.94 10.23 -27.05
N PRO A 167 2.17 10.10 -27.56
CA PRO A 167 2.86 8.82 -27.58
C PRO A 167 3.01 8.28 -26.15
N GLN A 168 2.67 7.01 -25.96
CA GLN A 168 2.70 6.37 -24.65
C GLN A 168 3.60 5.14 -24.69
N VAL A 169 4.30 4.90 -23.59
CA VAL A 169 5.10 3.71 -23.34
C VAL A 169 4.57 3.05 -22.08
N THR A 170 4.30 1.77 -22.14
CA THR A 170 3.74 1.03 -20.99
C THR A 170 4.80 0.82 -19.92
N ALA A 171 4.46 1.16 -18.69
CA ALA A 171 5.21 0.83 -17.48
C ALA A 171 4.62 -0.42 -16.84
N GLY A 172 5.47 -1.19 -16.16
CA GLY A 172 5.06 -2.36 -15.39
C GLY A 172 5.59 -2.31 -13.96
N HIS A 173 5.12 -3.25 -13.15
CA HIS A 173 5.57 -3.43 -11.77
C HIS A 173 6.35 -4.74 -11.62
N LEU A 174 7.42 -4.67 -10.85
CA LEU A 174 8.18 -5.82 -10.37
C LEU A 174 8.10 -5.85 -8.84
N ALA A 175 7.96 -7.03 -8.27
CA ALA A 175 8.16 -7.25 -6.85
C ALA A 175 9.12 -8.41 -6.61
N TYR A 176 9.98 -8.27 -5.63
CA TYR A 176 10.87 -9.31 -5.13
C TYR A 176 10.49 -9.53 -3.68
N VAL A 177 9.85 -10.66 -3.38
CA VAL A 177 9.10 -10.88 -2.15
C VAL A 177 9.24 -12.34 -1.67
N ASN A 178 8.90 -12.58 -0.43
CA ASN A 178 8.59 -13.91 0.08
C ASN A 178 7.28 -13.85 0.85
N THR A 179 6.21 -14.36 0.25
CA THR A 179 4.87 -14.39 0.85
C THR A 179 4.71 -15.48 1.93
N GLU A 180 5.66 -16.43 2.03
CA GLU A 180 5.71 -17.40 3.11
C GLU A 180 6.47 -16.88 4.35
N LEU A 181 6.74 -15.58 4.41
CA LEU A 181 7.44 -14.92 5.52
C LEU A 181 6.86 -15.32 6.88
N ARG A 182 7.74 -15.74 7.79
CA ARG A 182 7.43 -16.00 9.19
C ARG A 182 8.53 -15.43 10.07
N ILE A 183 8.19 -14.44 10.87
CA ILE A 183 9.11 -13.76 11.77
C ILE A 183 8.81 -14.20 13.19
N PRO A 184 9.71 -14.96 13.87
CA PRO A 184 9.54 -15.33 15.26
C PRO A 184 9.54 -14.09 16.16
N VAL A 185 9.16 -14.25 17.42
CA VAL A 185 9.34 -13.23 18.46
C VAL A 185 10.85 -12.95 18.63
N GLY A 186 11.21 -11.68 18.76
CA GLY A 186 12.59 -11.21 18.87
C GLY A 186 13.24 -10.96 17.51
N LYS A 187 14.56 -11.04 17.47
CA LYS A 187 15.36 -10.70 16.29
C LYS A 187 15.32 -11.81 15.24
N ALA A 188 15.14 -11.42 14.01
CA ALA A 188 15.13 -12.32 12.85
C ALA A 188 15.69 -11.62 11.62
N SER A 189 16.10 -12.40 10.63
CA SER A 189 16.52 -11.90 9.32
C SER A 189 16.10 -12.89 8.22
N MET A 190 16.02 -12.39 7.00
CA MET A 190 15.70 -13.17 5.81
C MET A 190 16.46 -12.63 4.59
N ASP A 191 16.82 -13.54 3.70
CA ASP A 191 17.34 -13.24 2.38
C ASP A 191 16.37 -13.75 1.32
N ILE A 192 16.12 -12.92 0.31
CA ILE A 192 15.39 -13.27 -0.91
C ILE A 192 16.36 -13.18 -2.07
N LEU A 193 16.41 -14.22 -2.88
CA LEU A 193 17.23 -14.26 -4.09
C LEU A 193 16.34 -14.53 -5.30
N CYS A 194 16.33 -13.59 -6.21
CA CYS A 194 15.60 -13.67 -7.46
C CYS A 194 16.52 -13.61 -8.67
N THR A 195 16.39 -14.57 -9.58
CA THR A 195 17.11 -14.57 -10.85
C THR A 195 16.17 -14.12 -11.97
N MET A 196 16.59 -13.11 -12.74
CA MET A 196 15.81 -12.57 -13.85
C MET A 196 15.62 -13.63 -14.93
N LYS A 197 14.37 -13.86 -15.35
CA LYS A 197 14.04 -14.80 -16.43
C LYS A 197 14.06 -14.16 -17.82
N ARG A 198 14.02 -12.82 -17.88
CA ARG A 198 14.06 -12.02 -19.11
C ARG A 198 14.78 -10.69 -18.87
N ASP A 199 15.07 -10.00 -19.96
CA ASP A 199 15.63 -8.64 -19.91
C ASP A 199 14.55 -7.66 -19.46
N GLU A 200 14.91 -6.77 -18.51
CA GLU A 200 14.05 -5.71 -18.02
C GLU A 200 14.79 -4.37 -18.02
N LYS A 201 14.04 -3.30 -18.31
CA LYS A 201 14.49 -1.92 -18.20
C LYS A 201 13.82 -1.30 -16.96
N VAL A 202 14.56 -1.17 -15.88
CA VAL A 202 14.02 -0.68 -14.60
C VAL A 202 14.31 0.81 -14.46
N TRP A 203 13.26 1.62 -14.24
CA TRP A 203 13.40 3.05 -14.04
C TRP A 203 13.29 3.47 -12.57
N ARG A 204 12.76 2.61 -11.69
CA ARG A 204 12.67 2.87 -10.24
C ARG A 204 12.77 1.57 -9.47
N MET A 205 13.46 1.62 -8.32
CA MET A 205 13.42 0.58 -7.28
C MET A 205 13.32 1.22 -5.91
N LEU A 206 12.65 0.52 -4.98
CA LEU A 206 12.49 0.93 -3.59
C LEU A 206 12.33 -0.30 -2.68
N PRO A 207 12.82 -0.24 -1.43
CA PRO A 207 12.56 -1.24 -0.39
C PRO A 207 11.20 -1.01 0.26
N HIS A 208 10.62 -2.07 0.84
CA HIS A 208 9.43 -1.96 1.67
C HIS A 208 9.46 -2.99 2.80
N MET A 209 9.29 -2.48 4.00
CA MET A 209 9.07 -3.22 5.24
C MET A 209 8.01 -2.47 6.05
N HIS A 210 7.57 -3.05 7.17
CA HIS A 210 6.69 -2.38 8.10
C HIS A 210 7.43 -1.99 9.40
N ARG A 211 6.68 -1.74 10.44
CA ARG A 211 7.11 -1.12 11.69
C ARG A 211 8.24 -1.86 12.43
N TRP A 212 8.30 -3.17 12.34
CA TRP A 212 9.28 -3.99 13.08
C TRP A 212 10.59 -4.21 12.32
N GLY A 213 10.68 -3.65 11.12
CA GLY A 213 11.90 -3.59 10.32
C GLY A 213 13.03 -2.88 11.07
N GLN A 214 14.26 -3.39 10.95
CA GLN A 214 15.47 -2.81 11.53
C GLN A 214 16.45 -2.39 10.45
N THR A 215 16.62 -3.22 9.43
CA THR A 215 17.57 -2.99 8.34
C THR A 215 17.03 -3.58 7.05
N THR A 216 17.22 -2.89 5.95
CA THR A 216 17.00 -3.43 4.62
C THR A 216 18.20 -3.22 3.73
N ARG A 217 18.50 -4.21 2.87
CA ARG A 217 19.55 -4.15 1.88
C ARG A 217 19.06 -4.71 0.56
N ILE A 218 19.36 -4.01 -0.53
CA ILE A 218 19.07 -4.49 -1.88
C ILE A 218 20.36 -4.44 -2.69
N ASP A 219 20.77 -5.59 -3.20
CA ASP A 219 21.87 -5.72 -4.15
C ASP A 219 21.32 -6.25 -5.49
N VAL A 220 21.82 -5.70 -6.59
CA VAL A 220 21.66 -6.26 -7.93
C VAL A 220 22.97 -6.87 -8.39
N VAL A 221 22.91 -8.04 -9.02
CA VAL A 221 24.09 -8.71 -9.60
C VAL A 221 23.92 -8.68 -11.12
N LEU A 222 24.67 -7.81 -11.78
CA LEU A 222 24.59 -7.55 -13.22
C LEU A 222 25.83 -8.14 -13.89
N GLY A 223 25.62 -9.12 -14.79
CA GLY A 223 26.74 -9.79 -15.44
C GLY A 223 27.76 -10.40 -14.46
N GLY A 224 27.29 -10.84 -13.29
CA GLY A 224 28.12 -11.40 -12.22
C GLY A 224 28.77 -10.36 -11.29
N GLN A 225 28.57 -9.06 -11.52
CA GLN A 225 29.08 -7.98 -10.66
C GLN A 225 27.99 -7.50 -9.70
N SER A 226 28.24 -7.55 -8.39
CA SER A 226 27.32 -7.05 -7.38
C SER A 226 27.40 -5.55 -7.23
N GLN A 227 26.26 -4.89 -7.28
CA GLN A 227 26.09 -3.46 -7.02
C GLN A 227 25.05 -3.27 -5.92
N ARG A 228 25.39 -2.57 -4.85
CA ARG A 228 24.47 -2.21 -3.78
C ARG A 228 23.62 -1.03 -4.18
N LEU A 229 22.30 -1.21 -4.12
CA LEU A 229 21.32 -0.15 -4.34
C LEU A 229 20.90 0.51 -3.03
N PHE A 230 20.64 -0.30 -2.00
CA PHE A 230 20.24 0.15 -0.66
C PHE A 230 21.00 -0.63 0.43
N ASP A 231 21.32 0.06 1.51
CA ASP A 231 21.83 -0.49 2.77
C ASP A 231 21.47 0.50 3.87
N LEU A 232 20.30 0.31 4.47
CA LEU A 232 19.64 1.34 5.27
C LEU A 232 19.16 0.77 6.59
N PRO A 233 19.41 1.46 7.72
CA PRO A 233 18.60 1.27 8.91
C PRO A 233 17.15 1.62 8.56
N TRP A 234 16.20 0.75 8.91
CA TRP A 234 14.79 0.99 8.64
C TRP A 234 14.22 2.00 9.63
N GLN A 235 13.35 2.87 9.16
CA GLN A 235 12.63 3.87 9.95
C GLN A 235 11.12 3.69 9.71
N ASP A 236 10.30 3.92 10.73
CA ASP A 236 8.83 3.75 10.64
C ASP A 236 8.22 4.54 9.48
N ASP A 237 8.73 5.75 9.23
CA ASP A 237 8.30 6.60 8.11
C ASP A 237 8.53 5.97 6.74
N PHE A 238 9.53 5.10 6.59
CA PHE A 238 9.82 4.42 5.31
C PHE A 238 8.76 3.41 4.92
N THR A 239 7.92 2.96 5.85
CA THR A 239 6.74 2.15 5.51
C THR A 239 5.81 2.91 4.55
N PHE A 240 5.82 4.24 4.59
CA PHE A 240 4.93 5.14 3.86
C PHE A 240 5.63 5.98 2.81
N HIS A 241 6.83 6.42 3.14
CA HIS A 241 7.69 7.22 2.29
C HIS A 241 9.02 6.49 2.09
N PRO A 242 9.01 5.31 1.43
CA PRO A 242 10.22 4.53 1.27
C PRO A 242 11.24 5.31 0.44
N PRO A 243 12.54 5.23 0.79
CA PRO A 243 13.57 5.78 -0.06
C PRO A 243 13.54 5.08 -1.41
N GLU A 244 13.68 5.85 -2.48
CA GLU A 244 13.65 5.30 -3.83
C GLU A 244 14.93 5.63 -4.60
N LYS A 245 15.26 4.77 -5.54
CA LYS A 245 16.30 4.99 -6.53
C LYS A 245 15.69 4.98 -7.92
N THR A 246 15.91 6.06 -8.65
CA THR A 246 15.36 6.26 -9.99
C THR A 246 16.47 6.36 -11.03
N TRP A 247 16.16 5.97 -12.25
CA TRP A 247 16.99 6.11 -13.43
C TRP A 247 16.22 6.86 -14.51
N PRO A 248 16.91 7.71 -15.31
CA PRO A 248 16.30 8.35 -16.48
C PRO A 248 15.71 7.30 -17.42
N ILE A 249 14.58 7.61 -18.06
CA ILE A 249 13.90 6.69 -18.99
C ILE A 249 14.82 6.32 -20.15
N GLU A 250 15.67 7.26 -20.58
CA GLU A 250 16.63 7.09 -21.66
C GLU A 250 17.87 6.27 -21.24
N GLN A 251 18.08 6.12 -19.91
CA GLN A 251 19.22 5.39 -19.34
C GLN A 251 18.75 4.54 -18.13
N PRO A 252 17.81 3.63 -18.35
CA PRO A 252 17.29 2.77 -17.27
C PRO A 252 18.36 1.80 -16.77
N LEU A 253 18.17 1.26 -15.58
CA LEU A 253 18.93 0.11 -15.14
C LEU A 253 18.55 -1.10 -16.02
N LEU A 254 19.54 -1.60 -16.77
CA LEU A 254 19.35 -2.78 -17.62
C LEU A 254 19.65 -4.03 -16.80
N MET A 255 18.64 -4.85 -16.60
CA MET A 255 18.75 -6.17 -16.00
C MET A 255 18.53 -7.22 -17.07
N LYS A 256 19.47 -8.13 -17.23
CA LYS A 256 19.44 -9.20 -18.24
C LYS A 256 18.89 -10.49 -17.66
N ALA A 257 18.39 -11.37 -18.49
CA ALA A 257 18.13 -12.74 -18.09
C ALA A 257 19.40 -13.36 -17.48
N GLY A 258 19.25 -13.95 -16.27
CA GLY A 258 20.36 -14.48 -15.48
C GLY A 258 20.95 -13.50 -14.44
N ASP A 259 20.71 -12.21 -14.55
CA ASP A 259 21.03 -11.26 -13.47
C ASP A 259 20.19 -11.54 -12.23
N GLN A 260 20.62 -11.02 -11.07
CA GLN A 260 19.96 -11.33 -9.81
C GLN A 260 19.61 -10.07 -9.03
N VAL A 261 18.53 -10.16 -8.25
CA VAL A 261 18.21 -9.23 -7.16
C VAL A 261 18.27 -10.00 -5.85
N LYS A 262 19.01 -9.43 -4.89
CA LYS A 262 19.12 -9.95 -3.52
C LYS A 262 18.51 -8.92 -2.57
N VAL A 263 17.52 -9.34 -1.81
CA VAL A 263 16.89 -8.50 -0.79
C VAL A 263 17.18 -9.13 0.56
N HIS A 264 17.70 -8.33 1.48
CA HIS A 264 17.94 -8.74 2.87
C HIS A 264 17.14 -7.84 3.79
N CYS A 265 16.43 -8.43 4.74
CA CYS A 265 15.68 -7.72 5.76
C CYS A 265 16.01 -8.27 7.14
N GLU A 266 16.07 -7.36 8.12
CA GLU A 266 16.22 -7.69 9.54
C GLU A 266 15.06 -7.07 10.32
N TRP A 267 14.59 -7.76 11.35
CA TRP A 267 13.50 -7.34 12.23
C TRP A 267 13.83 -7.48 13.70
N ASP A 268 13.11 -6.72 14.52
CA ASP A 268 12.98 -6.98 15.95
C ASP A 268 11.47 -7.07 16.29
N ASN A 269 10.94 -8.27 16.26
CA ASN A 269 9.54 -8.53 16.60
C ASN A 269 9.35 -8.42 18.11
N THR A 270 8.98 -7.26 18.58
CA THR A 270 8.74 -6.94 19.98
C THR A 270 7.36 -7.39 20.48
N THR A 271 6.55 -8.05 19.65
CA THR A 271 5.24 -8.58 20.07
C THR A 271 5.40 -9.93 20.75
N ASP A 272 4.30 -10.47 21.27
CA ASP A 272 4.23 -11.78 21.93
C ASP A 272 3.94 -12.95 20.96
N LYS A 273 3.85 -12.69 19.64
CA LYS A 273 3.46 -13.66 18.60
C LYS A 273 4.37 -13.58 17.39
N PRO A 274 4.54 -14.71 16.68
CA PRO A 274 5.14 -14.67 15.34
C PRO A 274 4.31 -13.82 14.38
N MET A 275 4.97 -13.16 13.44
CA MET A 275 4.35 -12.39 12.36
C MET A 275 4.41 -13.15 11.05
N THR A 276 3.44 -12.93 10.19
CA THR A 276 3.37 -13.46 8.83
C THR A 276 3.36 -12.33 7.81
N PHE A 277 3.47 -12.68 6.54
CA PHE A 277 3.32 -11.72 5.44
C PHE A 277 2.01 -10.95 5.57
N GLY A 278 2.06 -9.65 5.28
CA GLY A 278 0.96 -8.70 5.49
C GLY A 278 1.03 -7.97 6.84
N MET A 279 1.36 -8.66 7.95
CA MET A 279 1.67 -7.98 9.21
C MET A 279 3.05 -7.33 9.15
N GLU A 280 4.00 -7.98 8.50
CA GLU A 280 5.32 -7.48 8.21
C GLU A 280 5.72 -7.94 6.80
N MET A 281 6.64 -7.22 6.16
CA MET A 281 7.08 -7.52 4.80
C MET A 281 8.59 -7.42 4.65
N CYS A 282 9.12 -8.12 3.66
CA CYS A 282 10.43 -7.92 3.07
C CYS A 282 10.24 -7.87 1.56
N VAL A 283 10.26 -6.68 0.99
CA VAL A 283 9.98 -6.50 -0.44
C VAL A 283 10.96 -5.50 -1.04
N ALA A 284 11.40 -5.77 -2.26
CA ALA A 284 11.87 -4.74 -3.16
C ALA A 284 10.85 -4.57 -4.29
N PHE A 285 10.34 -3.37 -4.46
CA PHE A 285 9.52 -3.02 -5.62
C PHE A 285 10.38 -2.42 -6.71
N GLY A 286 10.05 -2.74 -7.96
CA GLY A 286 10.64 -2.16 -9.15
C GLY A 286 9.55 -1.68 -10.11
N ASN A 287 9.91 -0.74 -10.98
CA ASN A 287 9.04 -0.30 -12.06
C ASN A 287 9.80 -0.36 -13.38
N THR A 288 9.16 -0.92 -14.40
CA THR A 288 9.78 -1.19 -15.71
C THR A 288 9.27 -0.29 -16.82
N ILE A 289 10.01 -0.27 -17.93
CA ILE A 289 9.69 0.43 -19.15
C ILE A 289 9.44 -0.61 -20.24
N ASN A 290 8.48 -0.34 -21.13
CA ASN A 290 8.08 -1.23 -22.23
C ASN A 290 7.63 -2.60 -21.71
N ALA A 291 6.86 -2.62 -20.63
CA ALA A 291 6.20 -3.84 -20.17
C ALA A 291 5.34 -4.40 -21.32
N GLU A 292 5.56 -5.66 -21.62
CA GLU A 292 4.75 -6.42 -22.56
C GLU A 292 3.48 -6.93 -21.86
N GLU A 293 2.83 -7.97 -22.37
CA GLU A 293 1.53 -8.49 -21.90
C GLU A 293 1.45 -8.82 -20.39
N ARG A 294 2.59 -8.89 -19.69
CA ARG A 294 2.67 -9.15 -18.25
C ARG A 294 3.26 -7.96 -17.53
N GLU A 295 2.41 -7.01 -17.24
CA GLU A 295 2.81 -5.73 -16.67
C GLU A 295 3.18 -5.79 -15.19
N ASN A 296 2.65 -6.79 -14.46
CA ASN A 296 2.84 -6.95 -13.03
C ASN A 296 3.32 -8.37 -12.72
N ILE A 297 4.60 -8.51 -12.39
CA ILE A 297 5.21 -9.79 -12.05
C ILE A 297 5.95 -9.70 -10.72
N ALA A 298 5.90 -10.77 -9.96
CA ALA A 298 6.68 -10.91 -8.75
C ALA A 298 7.59 -12.13 -8.82
N CYS A 299 8.77 -11.99 -8.25
CA CYS A 299 9.57 -13.13 -7.84
C CYS A 299 9.27 -13.41 -6.38
N ASP A 300 8.48 -14.43 -6.10
CA ASP A 300 8.16 -14.89 -4.77
C ASP A 300 9.08 -16.05 -4.40
N ASN A 301 10.02 -15.78 -3.49
CA ASN A 301 11.01 -16.75 -3.02
C ASN A 301 11.73 -17.52 -4.16
N GLY A 302 12.08 -16.82 -5.22
CA GLY A 302 12.76 -17.36 -6.40
C GLY A 302 11.85 -17.83 -7.54
N GLU A 303 10.54 -17.93 -7.31
CA GLU A 303 9.56 -18.31 -8.31
C GLU A 303 8.84 -17.08 -8.89
N TRP A 304 8.71 -17.01 -10.22
CA TRP A 304 8.05 -15.88 -10.89
C TRP A 304 6.56 -16.13 -11.06
N VAL A 305 5.75 -15.19 -10.55
CA VAL A 305 4.29 -15.21 -10.57
C VAL A 305 3.73 -13.87 -11.07
N GLU A 306 2.50 -13.86 -11.57
CA GLU A 306 1.75 -12.63 -11.89
C GLU A 306 1.02 -12.14 -10.63
N PHE A 307 0.97 -10.81 -10.41
CA PHE A 307 0.28 -10.22 -9.26
C PHE A 307 -0.54 -8.98 -9.63
#